data_b0d469ebb7f3e33b784d102e8e3a3cea
#
_entry.id   b0d469ebb7f3e33b784d102e8e3a3cea
#
_cell.length_a   1.000
_cell.length_b   1.000
_cell.length_c   1.000
_cell.angle_alpha   90.00
_cell.angle_beta   90.00
_cell.angle_gamma   90.00
#
_symmetry.space_group_name_H-M   'P 1'
#
loop_
_entity.id
_entity.type
_entity.pdbx_description
1 polymer ?
#
loop_
_entity_poly.entity_id
_entity_poly.type
_entity_poly.pdbx_seq_one_letter_code
_entity_poly.pdbx_strand_id
1 'polypeptide(L)'
;MFHKIKYLLIIMTLFSTVVTANYDKLAYDFNFNDLDGSNLSLSEYKNKVIIVVNVASQCGFTSQYEDMQKVWETYQDKGLIMLGVPSNDFGNQEPGNSKEIKNFCEAKFGITFPMTEKVPVKGENAHPF
;
A
#
# COMPACT_ATOMS: atom_id res chain seq x y z
N MET A 1 -68.36 23.07 20.92
CA MET A 1 -67.47 22.11 21.57
C MET A 1 -66.27 21.89 20.69
N PHE A 2 -65.17 22.70 20.82
CA PHE A 2 -64.01 22.69 19.91
C PHE A 2 -62.90 21.87 20.52
N HIS A 3 -62.57 20.75 19.88
CA HIS A 3 -61.42 19.93 20.21
C HIS A 3 -60.15 20.59 19.71
N LYS A 4 -59.29 21.06 20.60
CA LYS A 4 -57.93 21.54 20.30
C LYS A 4 -57.00 20.32 20.18
N ILE A 5 -56.66 19.96 18.95
CA ILE A 5 -55.61 18.97 18.68
C ILE A 5 -54.26 19.68 18.86
N LYS A 6 -53.53 19.29 19.92
CA LYS A 6 -52.15 19.71 20.14
C LYS A 6 -51.24 18.87 19.28
N TYR A 7 -50.68 19.46 18.21
CA TYR A 7 -49.58 18.83 17.45
C TYR A 7 -48.31 18.90 18.29
N LEU A 8 -47.86 17.75 18.77
CA LEU A 8 -46.57 17.59 19.41
C LEU A 8 -45.53 17.41 18.31
N LEU A 9 -44.79 18.47 17.96
CA LEU A 9 -43.64 18.42 17.05
C LEU A 9 -42.51 17.75 17.79
N ILE A 10 -42.26 16.45 17.46
CA ILE A 10 -41.07 15.74 17.88
C ILE A 10 -39.95 16.18 16.95
N ILE A 11 -39.09 17.08 17.42
CA ILE A 11 -37.83 17.43 16.75
C ILE A 11 -36.84 16.28 16.97
N MET A 12 -36.74 15.41 16.00
CA MET A 12 -35.76 14.34 15.98
C MET A 12 -34.39 14.94 15.56
N THR A 13 -33.59 15.33 16.56
CA THR A 13 -32.21 15.76 16.32
C THR A 13 -31.39 14.54 15.91
N LEU A 14 -31.08 14.45 14.64
CA LEU A 14 -30.10 13.52 14.09
C LEU A 14 -28.70 13.90 14.62
N PHE A 15 -28.27 13.25 15.69
CA PHE A 15 -26.87 13.29 16.08
C PHE A 15 -26.08 12.49 15.07
N SER A 16 -25.52 13.16 14.08
CA SER A 16 -24.45 12.58 13.25
C SER A 16 -23.21 12.40 14.13
N THR A 17 -22.99 11.18 14.61
CA THR A 17 -21.72 10.82 15.22
C THR A 17 -20.68 10.78 14.11
N VAL A 18 -19.84 11.80 14.03
CA VAL A 18 -18.62 11.75 13.21
C VAL A 18 -17.70 10.72 13.85
N VAL A 19 -17.66 9.52 13.28
CA VAL A 19 -16.64 8.52 13.64
C VAL A 19 -15.33 9.02 13.05
N THR A 20 -14.53 9.70 13.85
CA THR A 20 -13.13 9.98 13.50
C THR A 20 -12.36 8.69 13.71
N ALA A 21 -11.88 8.08 12.62
CA ALA A 21 -10.92 6.99 12.72
C ALA A 21 -9.65 7.55 13.35
N ASN A 22 -9.35 7.15 14.57
CA ASN A 22 -8.11 7.50 15.24
C ASN A 22 -7.08 6.45 14.82
N TYR A 23 -6.16 6.83 13.93
CA TYR A 23 -5.05 5.97 13.54
C TYR A 23 -3.87 6.26 14.46
N ASP A 24 -3.40 5.25 15.18
CA ASP A 24 -2.22 5.36 16.05
C ASP A 24 -0.94 5.58 15.24
N LYS A 25 -0.92 5.15 13.97
CA LYS A 25 0.20 5.30 13.04
C LYS A 25 -0.30 5.64 11.64
N LEU A 26 0.45 6.49 10.95
CA LEU A 26 0.28 6.78 9.54
C LEU A 26 1.25 5.93 8.71
N ALA A 27 0.98 5.78 7.40
CA ALA A 27 1.90 5.12 6.48
C ALA A 27 3.32 5.69 6.56
N TYR A 28 3.45 6.99 6.80
CA TYR A 28 4.72 7.70 6.90
C TYR A 28 5.57 7.39 8.14
N ASP A 29 5.02 6.62 9.09
CA ASP A 29 5.72 6.20 10.32
C ASP A 29 6.47 4.87 10.11
N PHE A 30 6.40 4.31 8.90
CA PHE A 30 7.03 3.03 8.57
C PHE A 30 8.23 3.20 7.66
N ASN A 31 9.17 2.26 7.81
CA ASN A 31 10.39 2.19 7.02
C ASN A 31 10.58 0.76 6.51
N PHE A 32 11.19 0.65 5.37
CA PHE A 32 11.70 -0.59 4.80
C PHE A 32 13.21 -0.43 4.52
N ASN A 33 13.86 -1.50 4.10
CA ASN A 33 15.09 -1.38 3.34
C ASN A 33 14.77 -1.60 1.86
N ASP A 34 15.47 -0.95 0.97
CA ASP A 34 15.40 -1.22 -0.47
C ASP A 34 16.19 -2.48 -0.84
N LEU A 35 16.16 -2.86 -2.12
CA LEU A 35 16.89 -4.05 -2.63
C LEU A 35 18.41 -3.94 -2.49
N ASP A 36 18.96 -2.75 -2.30
CA ASP A 36 20.39 -2.51 -2.07
C ASP A 36 20.74 -2.42 -0.57
N GLY A 37 19.76 -2.58 0.31
CA GLY A 37 19.90 -2.52 1.78
C GLY A 37 19.88 -1.11 2.36
N SER A 38 19.60 -0.08 1.56
CA SER A 38 19.48 1.29 2.04
C SER A 38 18.12 1.52 2.69
N ASN A 39 18.06 2.45 3.67
CA ASN A 39 16.80 2.79 4.30
C ASN A 39 15.83 3.45 3.33
N LEU A 40 14.61 2.92 3.23
CA LEU A 40 13.51 3.43 2.45
C LEU A 40 12.40 3.88 3.42
N SER A 41 12.38 5.17 3.73
CA SER A 41 11.40 5.75 4.63
C SER A 41 10.16 6.21 3.87
N LEU A 42 8.98 5.73 4.27
CA LEU A 42 7.73 6.21 3.69
C LEU A 42 7.45 7.68 4.01
N SER A 43 8.17 8.27 4.97
CA SER A 43 8.07 9.71 5.26
C SER A 43 8.53 10.59 4.09
N GLU A 44 9.38 10.08 3.21
CA GLU A 44 9.85 10.77 2.00
C GLU A 44 8.74 10.92 0.95
N TYR A 45 7.69 10.13 1.08
CA TYR A 45 6.55 10.12 0.16
C TYR A 45 5.34 10.91 0.66
N LYS A 46 5.53 11.82 1.64
CA LYS A 46 4.47 12.72 2.11
C LYS A 46 3.88 13.52 0.95
N ASN A 47 2.56 13.68 0.98
CA ASN A 47 1.78 14.37 -0.06
C ASN A 47 1.77 13.68 -1.43
N LYS A 48 2.17 12.41 -1.49
CA LYS A 48 2.08 11.58 -2.70
C LYS A 48 1.03 10.48 -2.51
N VAL A 49 0.51 9.99 -3.63
CA VAL A 49 -0.30 8.76 -3.64
C VAL A 49 0.66 7.58 -3.65
N ILE A 50 0.54 6.69 -2.68
CA ILE A 50 1.39 5.51 -2.56
C ILE A 50 0.57 4.28 -2.88
N ILE A 51 0.98 3.52 -3.89
CA ILE A 51 0.46 2.18 -4.19
C ILE A 51 1.50 1.18 -3.68
N VAL A 52 1.11 0.35 -2.72
CA VAL A 52 1.97 -0.73 -2.19
C VAL A 52 1.45 -2.06 -2.73
N VAL A 53 2.33 -2.84 -3.35
CA VAL A 53 1.98 -4.10 -3.98
C VAL A 53 2.90 -5.21 -3.50
N ASN A 54 2.34 -6.31 -2.97
CA ASN A 54 3.11 -7.52 -2.75
C ASN A 54 3.47 -8.15 -4.09
N VAL A 55 4.73 -8.48 -4.27
CA VAL A 55 5.28 -9.00 -5.52
C VAL A 55 6.03 -10.31 -5.30
N ALA A 56 6.12 -11.14 -6.35
CA ALA A 56 6.90 -12.36 -6.35
C ALA A 56 7.36 -12.72 -7.78
N SER A 57 8.61 -13.15 -7.93
CA SER A 57 9.24 -13.43 -9.22
C SER A 57 8.71 -14.71 -9.90
N GLN A 58 8.20 -15.67 -9.12
CA GLN A 58 7.71 -16.97 -9.63
C GLN A 58 6.18 -17.10 -9.51
N CYS A 59 5.47 -15.99 -9.64
CA CYS A 59 4.02 -15.95 -9.55
C CYS A 59 3.37 -16.07 -10.95
N GLY A 60 2.21 -16.71 -11.03
CA GLY A 60 1.41 -16.75 -12.26
C GLY A 60 0.94 -15.36 -12.75
N PHE A 61 0.95 -14.37 -11.87
CA PHE A 61 0.57 -12.98 -12.16
C PHE A 61 1.78 -12.05 -12.39
N THR A 62 3.00 -12.58 -12.48
CA THR A 62 4.23 -11.77 -12.62
C THR A 62 4.22 -10.91 -13.89
N SER A 63 3.46 -11.31 -14.94
CA SER A 63 3.28 -10.48 -16.14
C SER A 63 2.63 -9.12 -15.85
N GLN A 64 1.91 -8.95 -14.73
CA GLN A 64 1.35 -7.66 -14.32
C GLN A 64 2.42 -6.61 -14.01
N TYR A 65 3.67 -7.00 -13.83
CA TYR A 65 4.78 -6.06 -13.64
C TYR A 65 4.92 -5.08 -14.81
N GLU A 66 4.64 -5.51 -16.03
CA GLU A 66 4.66 -4.62 -17.21
C GLU A 66 3.61 -3.51 -17.10
N ASP A 67 2.41 -3.83 -16.65
CA ASP A 67 1.34 -2.84 -16.51
C ASP A 67 1.58 -1.93 -15.29
N MET A 68 2.14 -2.46 -14.22
CA MET A 68 2.58 -1.67 -13.07
C MET A 68 3.67 -0.66 -13.48
N GLN A 69 4.65 -1.09 -14.28
CA GLN A 69 5.70 -0.21 -14.80
C GLN A 69 5.12 0.92 -15.67
N LYS A 70 4.16 0.62 -16.55
CA LYS A 70 3.47 1.64 -17.36
C LYS A 70 2.72 2.66 -16.50
N VAL A 71 2.05 2.20 -15.44
CA VAL A 71 1.37 3.10 -14.48
C VAL A 71 2.39 3.99 -13.77
N TRP A 72 3.49 3.41 -13.32
CA TRP A 72 4.58 4.16 -12.70
C TRP A 72 5.14 5.24 -13.64
N GLU A 73 5.53 4.89 -14.84
CA GLU A 73 6.06 5.83 -15.85
C GLU A 73 5.07 6.96 -16.17
N THR A 74 3.78 6.65 -16.21
CA THR A 74 2.73 7.64 -16.53
C THR A 74 2.49 8.65 -15.41
N TYR A 75 2.67 8.26 -14.15
CA TYR A 75 2.17 9.04 -13.01
C TYR A 75 3.24 9.42 -11.98
N GLN A 76 4.50 8.92 -12.05
CA GLN A 76 5.56 9.26 -11.10
C GLN A 76 5.78 10.78 -10.99
N ASP A 77 5.79 11.49 -12.11
CA ASP A 77 5.95 12.94 -12.14
C ASP A 77 4.68 13.72 -11.72
N LYS A 78 3.57 12.98 -11.55
CA LYS A 78 2.28 13.52 -11.08
C LYS A 78 2.01 13.24 -9.61
N GLY A 79 3.01 12.75 -8.89
CA GLY A 79 2.92 12.50 -7.46
C GLY A 79 2.48 11.09 -7.05
N LEU A 80 2.59 10.09 -7.95
CA LEU A 80 2.42 8.69 -7.61
C LEU A 80 3.76 8.07 -7.16
N ILE A 81 3.69 7.25 -6.13
CA ILE A 81 4.73 6.27 -5.76
C ILE A 81 4.14 4.87 -5.93
N MET A 82 4.82 4.04 -6.73
CA MET A 82 4.59 2.60 -6.79
C MET A 82 5.68 1.93 -5.95
N LEU A 83 5.31 1.16 -4.92
CA LEU A 83 6.24 0.44 -4.06
C LEU A 83 6.00 -1.06 -4.17
N GLY A 84 6.94 -1.78 -4.75
CA GLY A 84 6.93 -3.24 -4.79
C GLY A 84 7.50 -3.81 -3.49
N VAL A 85 6.77 -4.73 -2.87
CA VAL A 85 7.19 -5.41 -1.63
C VAL A 85 7.30 -6.91 -1.91
N PRO A 86 8.50 -7.43 -2.19
CA PRO A 86 8.72 -8.85 -2.38
C PRO A 86 8.38 -9.64 -1.11
N SER A 87 7.63 -10.73 -1.26
CA SER A 87 7.31 -11.63 -0.15
C SER A 87 7.24 -13.09 -0.58
N ASN A 88 7.82 -13.96 0.25
CA ASN A 88 7.77 -15.41 0.03
C ASN A 88 6.56 -16.09 0.71
N ASP A 89 5.68 -15.33 1.34
CA ASP A 89 4.56 -15.85 2.15
C ASP A 89 3.38 -16.37 1.31
N PHE A 90 3.45 -16.22 0.00
CA PHE A 90 2.43 -16.68 -0.94
C PHE A 90 2.98 -17.83 -1.79
N GLY A 91 2.88 -19.06 -1.27
CA GLY A 91 3.26 -20.27 -2.00
C GLY A 91 4.76 -20.39 -2.30
N ASN A 92 5.63 -19.74 -1.52
CA ASN A 92 7.08 -19.73 -1.72
C ASN A 92 7.52 -19.25 -3.11
N GLN A 93 6.79 -18.28 -3.67
CA GLN A 93 7.00 -17.80 -5.04
C GLN A 93 8.07 -16.69 -5.15
N GLU A 94 8.72 -16.30 -4.04
CA GLU A 94 9.85 -15.38 -4.01
C GLU A 94 11.05 -15.98 -3.25
N PRO A 95 11.67 -17.05 -3.78
CA PRO A 95 12.77 -17.71 -3.09
C PRO A 95 14.08 -16.91 -3.14
N GLY A 96 14.23 -16.00 -4.11
CA GLY A 96 15.45 -15.25 -4.38
C GLY A 96 15.87 -14.30 -3.26
N ASN A 97 17.15 -13.93 -3.23
CA ASN A 97 17.68 -12.84 -2.43
C ASN A 97 17.47 -11.48 -3.13
N SER A 98 17.77 -10.37 -2.47
CA SER A 98 17.55 -9.00 -3.01
C SER A 98 18.22 -8.77 -4.36
N LYS A 99 19.44 -9.29 -4.56
CA LYS A 99 20.17 -9.15 -5.84
C LYS A 99 19.50 -9.94 -6.96
N GLU A 100 19.02 -11.15 -6.68
CA GLU A 100 18.32 -11.98 -7.65
C GLU A 100 16.98 -11.36 -8.04
N ILE A 101 16.23 -10.85 -7.06
CA ILE A 101 14.98 -10.13 -7.27
C ILE A 101 15.20 -8.89 -8.13
N LYS A 102 16.20 -8.06 -7.80
CA LYS A 102 16.56 -6.86 -8.54
C LYS A 102 16.88 -7.19 -9.99
N ASN A 103 17.78 -8.13 -10.21
CA ASN A 103 18.17 -8.55 -11.56
C ASN A 103 16.98 -9.08 -12.38
N PHE A 104 16.10 -9.87 -11.76
CA PHE A 104 14.92 -10.38 -12.42
C PHE A 104 13.95 -9.26 -12.83
N CYS A 105 13.65 -8.36 -11.94
CA CYS A 105 12.71 -7.26 -12.17
C CYS A 105 13.23 -6.27 -13.23
N GLU A 106 14.50 -5.88 -13.13
CA GLU A 106 15.12 -4.95 -14.06
C GLU A 106 15.33 -5.58 -15.45
N ALA A 107 15.92 -6.75 -15.52
CA ALA A 107 16.28 -7.37 -16.80
C ALA A 107 15.08 -7.91 -17.58
N LYS A 108 14.05 -8.42 -16.89
CA LYS A 108 12.92 -9.04 -17.55
C LYS A 108 11.76 -8.08 -17.81
N PHE A 109 11.53 -7.12 -16.91
CA PHE A 109 10.37 -6.23 -16.95
C PHE A 109 10.73 -4.74 -17.01
N GLY A 110 12.02 -4.39 -16.95
CA GLY A 110 12.45 -3.00 -16.94
C GLY A 110 11.93 -2.18 -15.75
N ILE A 111 11.73 -2.83 -14.60
CA ILE A 111 11.17 -2.17 -13.41
C ILE A 111 12.10 -1.06 -12.94
N THR A 112 11.54 0.12 -12.76
CA THR A 112 12.22 1.30 -12.23
C THR A 112 11.52 1.92 -11.00
N PHE A 113 10.35 1.41 -10.63
CA PHE A 113 9.71 1.84 -9.39
C PHE A 113 10.44 1.28 -8.16
N PRO A 114 10.40 1.98 -7.02
CA PRO A 114 11.00 1.53 -5.78
C PRO A 114 10.54 0.13 -5.36
N MET A 115 11.48 -0.68 -4.90
CA MET A 115 11.21 -2.01 -4.36
C MET A 115 11.93 -2.18 -3.03
N THR A 116 11.27 -2.85 -2.09
CA THR A 116 11.87 -3.19 -0.80
C THR A 116 12.67 -4.49 -0.90
N GLU A 117 13.53 -4.73 0.08
CA GLU A 117 13.99 -6.10 0.34
C GLU A 117 12.81 -7.01 0.63
N LYS A 118 13.02 -8.32 0.51
CA LYS A 118 11.99 -9.31 0.80
C LYS A 118 11.66 -9.31 2.29
N VAL A 119 10.37 -9.15 2.62
CA VAL A 119 9.88 -9.14 4.00
C VAL A 119 8.71 -10.11 4.19
N PRO A 120 8.54 -10.67 5.40
CA PRO A 120 7.30 -11.35 5.74
C PRO A 120 6.16 -10.35 5.81
N VAL A 121 4.98 -10.75 5.29
CA VAL A 121 3.77 -9.92 5.26
C VAL A 121 2.58 -10.63 5.90
N LYS A 122 2.79 -11.85 6.41
CA LYS A 122 1.80 -12.66 7.13
C LYS A 122 2.36 -13.18 8.45
N GLY A 123 1.44 -13.45 9.40
CA GLY A 123 1.76 -14.06 10.70
C GLY A 123 2.40 -13.08 11.67
N GLU A 124 2.95 -13.64 12.74
CA GLU A 124 3.48 -12.86 13.87
C GLU A 124 4.72 -12.01 13.53
N ASN A 125 5.47 -12.44 12.51
CA ASN A 125 6.67 -11.74 12.05
C ASN A 125 6.41 -10.80 10.87
N ALA A 126 5.15 -10.55 10.51
CA ALA A 126 4.81 -9.65 9.42
C ALA A 126 5.39 -8.26 9.66
N HIS A 127 5.87 -7.63 8.58
CA HIS A 127 6.29 -6.22 8.63
C HIS A 127 5.16 -5.37 9.22
N PRO A 128 5.45 -4.45 10.13
CA PRO A 128 4.41 -3.73 10.90
C PRO A 128 3.55 -2.78 10.06
N PHE A 129 3.96 -2.46 8.82
CA PHE A 129 3.14 -1.73 7.86
C PHE A 129 1.95 -2.57 7.38
#